data_b135d4af78ee98bd976d98ee83714cd2
#
_entry.id   b135d4af78ee98bd976d98ee83714cd2
#
_cell.length_a   1.000
_cell.length_b   1.000
_cell.length_c   1.000
_cell.angle_alpha   90.00
_cell.angle_beta   90.00
_cell.angle_gamma   90.00
#
_symmetry.space_group_name_H-M   'P 1'
#
loop_
_entity.id
_entity.type
_entity.pdbx_description
1 polymer ?
#
loop_
_entity_poly.entity_id
_entity_poly.type
_entity_poly.pdbx_seq_one_letter_code
_entity_poly.pdbx_strand_id
1 'polypeptide(L)'
;HLSEYRATWAFLFAYWLYIDGVDTIVVMAADYGKKLGFETTILIGAILMIQFIAFPAALVFGRLGERYGPKRGIWIAIVTYMGVTAYASIMTSPVELLVLAAIIGLVQGGIQSLSRSLFSLLIPQDKNAEFFGFYNVVGKAAAVIGPILVGFVTLTSGNPRMGIASILILFALALVFFKRVEEPHPH
;
A
#
# COMPACT_ATOMS: atom_id res chain seq x y z
N HIS A 1 18.92 4.50 -23.37
CA HIS A 1 17.60 5.05 -23.06
C HIS A 1 17.05 4.62 -21.70
N LEU A 2 17.49 3.46 -21.15
CA LEU A 2 17.08 3.03 -19.81
C LEU A 2 17.61 3.94 -18.69
N SER A 3 18.74 4.59 -18.91
CA SER A 3 19.32 5.52 -17.94
C SER A 3 18.53 6.81 -17.75
N GLU A 4 17.78 7.26 -18.78
CA GLU A 4 16.96 8.46 -18.72
C GLU A 4 15.73 8.29 -17.81
N TYR A 5 15.29 7.04 -17.63
CA TYR A 5 14.09 6.70 -16.84
C TYR A 5 14.43 5.96 -15.55
N ARG A 6 15.64 6.14 -15.06
CA ARG A 6 16.08 5.44 -13.84
C ARG A 6 15.15 5.70 -12.64
N ALA A 7 14.75 6.96 -12.45
CA ALA A 7 13.80 7.32 -11.38
C ALA A 7 12.42 6.67 -11.60
N THR A 8 11.95 6.61 -12.85
CA THR A 8 10.68 5.98 -13.22
C THR A 8 10.68 4.49 -12.89
N TRP A 9 11.74 3.78 -13.27
CA TRP A 9 11.84 2.34 -13.00
C TRP A 9 12.02 2.05 -11.52
N ALA A 10 12.81 2.87 -10.80
CA ALA A 10 12.95 2.76 -9.36
C ALA A 10 11.62 2.96 -8.65
N PHE A 11 10.83 3.94 -9.10
CA PHE A 11 9.48 4.18 -8.58
C PHE A 11 8.55 2.99 -8.85
N LEU A 12 8.54 2.45 -10.07
CA LEU A 12 7.68 1.32 -10.42
C LEU A 12 8.01 0.08 -9.58
N PHE A 13 9.28 -0.16 -9.30
CA PHE A 13 9.70 -1.28 -8.45
C PHE A 13 9.25 -1.07 -7.00
N ALA A 14 9.47 0.13 -6.45
CA ALA A 14 8.99 0.47 -5.11
C ALA A 14 7.46 0.41 -5.03
N TYR A 15 6.76 0.93 -6.05
CA TYR A 15 5.31 0.89 -6.18
C TYR A 15 4.80 -0.55 -6.14
N TRP A 16 5.40 -1.44 -6.92
CA TRP A 16 5.03 -2.85 -6.92
C TRP A 16 5.11 -3.45 -5.52
N LEU A 17 6.21 -3.18 -4.79
CA LEU A 17 6.40 -3.70 -3.45
C LEU A 17 5.37 -3.16 -2.45
N TYR A 18 5.16 -1.84 -2.40
CA TYR A 18 4.24 -1.31 -1.40
C TYR A 18 2.76 -1.54 -1.76
N ILE A 19 2.40 -1.56 -3.04
CA ILE A 19 1.04 -1.90 -3.45
C ILE A 19 0.75 -3.38 -3.18
N ASP A 20 1.72 -4.27 -3.38
CA ASP A 20 1.60 -5.66 -2.99
C ASP A 20 1.30 -5.78 -1.48
N GLY A 21 2.03 -5.04 -0.65
CA GLY A 21 1.77 -5.00 0.80
C GLY A 21 0.38 -4.45 1.14
N VAL A 22 -0.03 -3.35 0.50
CA VAL A 22 -1.35 -2.73 0.70
C VAL A 22 -2.48 -3.69 0.33
N ASP A 23 -2.41 -4.27 -0.86
CA ASP A 23 -3.44 -5.20 -1.34
C ASP A 23 -3.50 -6.46 -0.47
N THR A 24 -2.35 -6.96 -0.04
CA THR A 24 -2.26 -8.13 0.83
C THR A 24 -2.92 -7.88 2.18
N ILE A 25 -2.67 -6.73 2.79
CA ILE A 25 -3.28 -6.35 4.08
C ILE A 25 -4.80 -6.37 3.96
N VAL A 26 -5.36 -5.78 2.90
CA VAL A 26 -6.81 -5.71 2.70
C VAL A 26 -7.40 -7.10 2.46
N VAL A 27 -6.78 -7.88 1.55
CA VAL A 27 -7.28 -9.21 1.20
C VAL A 27 -7.14 -10.20 2.35
N MET A 28 -6.01 -10.17 3.05
CA MET A 28 -5.72 -11.14 4.11
C MET A 28 -6.32 -10.75 5.46
N ALA A 29 -6.76 -9.50 5.64
CA ALA A 29 -7.31 -9.03 6.92
C ALA A 29 -8.56 -9.81 7.33
N ALA A 30 -9.44 -10.13 6.37
CA ALA A 30 -10.65 -10.91 6.62
C ALA A 30 -10.32 -12.33 7.11
N ASP A 31 -9.42 -13.01 6.42
CA ASP A 31 -8.97 -14.36 6.80
C ASP A 31 -8.29 -14.35 8.17
N TYR A 32 -7.42 -13.39 8.39
CA TYR A 32 -6.71 -13.21 9.65
C TYR A 32 -7.68 -12.94 10.81
N GLY A 33 -8.66 -12.06 10.60
CA GLY A 33 -9.68 -11.77 11.60
C GLY A 33 -10.52 -12.99 11.94
N LYS A 34 -10.84 -13.82 10.96
CA LYS A 34 -11.53 -15.10 11.17
C LYS A 34 -10.70 -16.04 12.05
N LYS A 35 -9.40 -16.14 11.79
CA LYS A 35 -8.49 -16.98 12.58
C LYS A 35 -8.37 -16.49 14.02
N LEU A 36 -8.56 -15.18 14.26
CA LEU A 36 -8.61 -14.61 15.61
C LEU A 36 -9.97 -14.78 16.30
N GLY A 37 -10.98 -15.33 15.61
CA GLY A 37 -12.30 -15.58 16.17
C GLY A 37 -13.29 -14.41 16.03
N PHE A 38 -13.02 -13.43 15.18
CA PHE A 38 -13.92 -12.29 14.97
C PHE A 38 -15.12 -12.69 14.12
N GLU A 39 -16.28 -12.08 14.41
CA GLU A 39 -17.51 -12.33 13.68
C GLU A 39 -17.41 -11.85 12.22
N THR A 40 -18.02 -12.61 11.31
CA THR A 40 -18.04 -12.29 9.88
C THR A 40 -18.65 -10.91 9.61
N THR A 41 -19.69 -10.52 10.35
CA THR A 41 -20.33 -9.20 10.23
C THR A 41 -19.34 -8.07 10.48
N ILE A 42 -18.48 -8.21 11.48
CA ILE A 42 -17.45 -7.22 11.81
C ILE A 42 -16.40 -7.13 10.69
N LEU A 43 -16.00 -8.27 10.14
CA LEU A 43 -15.02 -8.33 9.04
C LEU A 43 -15.55 -7.65 7.77
N ILE A 44 -16.81 -7.90 7.42
CA ILE A 44 -17.48 -7.25 6.28
C ILE A 44 -17.59 -5.75 6.55
N GLY A 45 -17.99 -5.36 7.76
CA GLY A 45 -18.08 -3.96 8.15
C GLY A 45 -16.74 -3.23 8.04
N ALA A 46 -15.64 -3.89 8.43
CA ALA A 46 -14.30 -3.33 8.30
C ALA A 46 -13.92 -3.09 6.83
N ILE A 47 -14.18 -4.06 5.96
CA ILE A 47 -13.88 -3.94 4.52
C ILE A 47 -14.69 -2.79 3.90
N LEU A 48 -15.98 -2.72 4.21
CA LEU A 48 -16.84 -1.63 3.72
C LEU A 48 -16.37 -0.27 4.23
N MET A 49 -15.97 -0.20 5.49
CA MET A 49 -15.43 1.03 6.09
C MET A 49 -14.18 1.51 5.35
N ILE A 50 -13.26 0.60 5.01
CA ILE A 50 -12.06 0.92 4.24
C ILE A 50 -12.46 1.57 2.91
N GLN A 51 -13.40 0.99 2.17
CA GLN A 51 -13.80 1.49 0.86
C GLN A 51 -14.48 2.85 0.95
N PHE A 52 -15.40 3.05 1.89
CA PHE A 52 -16.09 4.32 2.08
C PHE A 52 -15.16 5.44 2.51
N ILE A 53 -14.18 5.18 3.34
CA ILE A 53 -13.21 6.17 3.80
C ILE A 53 -12.18 6.47 2.71
N ALA A 54 -11.77 5.46 1.94
CA ALA A 54 -10.73 5.61 0.91
C ALA A 54 -11.15 6.61 -0.19
N PHE A 55 -12.41 6.66 -0.55
CA PHE A 55 -12.86 7.56 -1.61
C PHE A 55 -12.65 9.05 -1.27
N PRO A 56 -13.22 9.59 -0.16
CA PRO A 56 -12.95 10.99 0.19
C PRO A 56 -11.47 11.24 0.52
N ALA A 57 -10.79 10.26 1.12
CA ALA A 57 -9.37 10.37 1.41
C ALA A 57 -8.53 10.54 0.15
N ALA A 58 -8.85 9.82 -0.93
CA ALA A 58 -8.16 9.96 -2.22
C ALA A 58 -8.26 11.39 -2.77
N LEU A 59 -9.45 12.00 -2.65
CA LEU A 59 -9.66 13.39 -3.10
C LEU A 59 -8.86 14.38 -2.27
N VAL A 60 -8.88 14.25 -0.95
CA VAL A 60 -8.17 15.15 -0.03
C VAL A 60 -6.65 15.02 -0.22
N PHE A 61 -6.12 13.81 -0.22
CA PHE A 61 -4.68 13.58 -0.36
C PHE A 61 -4.17 13.89 -1.76
N GLY A 62 -5.00 13.72 -2.78
CA GLY A 62 -4.67 14.15 -4.14
C GLY A 62 -4.38 15.65 -4.19
N ARG A 63 -5.23 16.45 -3.58
CA ARG A 63 -5.05 17.91 -3.49
C ARG A 63 -3.83 18.30 -2.65
N LEU A 64 -3.63 17.63 -1.52
CA LEU A 64 -2.46 17.87 -0.68
C LEU A 64 -1.16 17.49 -1.40
N GLY A 65 -1.17 16.43 -2.19
CA GLY A 65 -0.02 16.02 -2.99
C GLY A 65 0.36 17.03 -4.06
N GLU A 66 -0.63 17.67 -4.69
CA GLU A 66 -0.39 18.77 -5.64
C GLU A 66 0.27 19.97 -4.97
N ARG A 67 -0.08 20.24 -3.72
CA ARG A 67 0.40 21.42 -2.98
C ARG A 67 1.77 21.18 -2.32
N TYR A 68 1.98 20.01 -1.71
CA TYR A 68 3.16 19.73 -0.85
C TYR A 68 4.13 18.72 -1.46
N GLY A 69 3.81 18.17 -2.63
CA GLY A 69 4.59 17.14 -3.28
C GLY A 69 4.14 15.72 -2.89
N PRO A 70 4.01 14.83 -3.86
CA PRO A 70 3.47 13.49 -3.62
C PRO A 70 4.44 12.55 -2.90
N LYS A 71 5.75 12.73 -3.06
CA LYS A 71 6.76 11.81 -2.48
C LYS A 71 6.69 11.75 -0.96
N ARG A 72 6.59 12.90 -0.30
CA ARG A 72 6.49 12.97 1.16
C ARG A 72 5.24 12.27 1.68
N GLY A 73 4.10 12.48 0.99
CA GLY A 73 2.84 11.83 1.35
C GLY A 73 2.90 10.32 1.23
N ILE A 74 3.51 9.82 0.16
CA ILE A 74 3.70 8.37 -0.05
C ILE A 74 4.58 7.78 1.05
N TRP A 75 5.67 8.47 1.40
CA TRP A 75 6.55 8.06 2.49
C TRP A 75 5.79 7.92 3.81
N ILE A 76 5.00 8.94 4.16
CA ILE A 76 4.18 8.93 5.38
C ILE A 76 3.17 7.78 5.33
N ALA A 77 2.55 7.56 4.17
CA ALA A 77 1.59 6.48 3.98
C ALA A 77 2.22 5.10 4.21
N ILE A 78 3.40 4.86 3.64
CA ILE A 78 4.11 3.57 3.81
C ILE A 78 4.47 3.35 5.27
N VAL A 79 4.99 4.36 5.95
CA VAL A 79 5.32 4.28 7.38
C VAL A 79 4.07 4.00 8.21
N THR A 80 2.94 4.63 7.88
CA THR A 80 1.67 4.37 8.56
C THR A 80 1.20 2.93 8.35
N TYR A 81 1.33 2.40 7.13
CA TYR A 81 1.02 0.99 6.86
C TYR A 81 1.92 0.04 7.65
N MET A 82 3.19 0.37 7.81
CA MET A 82 4.09 -0.42 8.67
C MET A 82 3.60 -0.46 10.11
N GLY A 83 3.19 0.70 10.65
CA GLY A 83 2.63 0.79 12.00
C GLY A 83 1.34 -0.01 12.15
N VAL A 84 0.43 0.11 11.16
CA VAL A 84 -0.83 -0.64 11.13
C VAL A 84 -0.56 -2.14 11.09
N THR A 85 0.36 -2.58 10.24
CA THR A 85 0.72 -3.99 10.10
C THR A 85 1.32 -4.55 11.38
N ALA A 86 2.22 -3.80 12.01
CA ALA A 86 2.83 -4.19 13.28
C ALA A 86 1.76 -4.33 14.38
N TYR A 87 0.84 -3.36 14.47
CA TYR A 87 -0.24 -3.42 15.46
C TYR A 87 -1.21 -4.55 15.16
N ALA A 88 -1.54 -4.78 13.89
CA ALA A 88 -2.43 -5.88 13.49
C ALA A 88 -1.90 -7.24 13.92
N SER A 89 -0.58 -7.41 13.92
CA SER A 89 0.04 -8.68 14.33
C SER A 89 -0.15 -8.99 15.81
N ILE A 90 -0.47 -8.00 16.65
CA ILE A 90 -0.69 -8.15 18.08
C ILE A 90 -2.12 -7.82 18.53
N MET A 91 -3.01 -7.43 17.62
CA MET A 91 -4.38 -7.05 18.00
C MET A 91 -5.17 -8.24 18.57
N THR A 92 -6.09 -7.95 19.48
CA THR A 92 -6.87 -8.96 20.17
C THR A 92 -8.39 -8.71 20.14
N SER A 93 -8.83 -7.49 19.84
CA SER A 93 -10.25 -7.13 19.90
C SER A 93 -10.81 -6.67 18.55
N PRO A 94 -12.12 -6.87 18.31
CA PRO A 94 -12.76 -6.38 17.09
C PRO A 94 -12.74 -4.83 16.95
N VAL A 95 -12.75 -4.12 18.08
CA VAL A 95 -12.67 -2.65 18.09
C VAL A 95 -11.34 -2.19 17.51
N GLU A 96 -10.25 -2.88 17.87
CA GLU A 96 -8.92 -2.59 17.32
C GLU A 96 -8.91 -2.79 15.80
N LEU A 97 -9.55 -3.86 15.31
CA LEU A 97 -9.67 -4.11 13.87
C LEU A 97 -10.41 -2.96 13.16
N LEU A 98 -11.50 -2.46 13.74
CA LEU A 98 -12.26 -1.36 13.13
C LEU A 98 -11.46 -0.05 13.12
N VAL A 99 -10.70 0.23 14.17
CA VAL A 99 -9.81 1.40 14.21
C VAL A 99 -8.72 1.29 13.14
N LEU A 100 -8.10 0.12 13.02
CA LEU A 100 -7.10 -0.12 11.98
C LEU A 100 -7.70 0.00 10.58
N ALA A 101 -8.92 -0.50 10.38
CA ALA A 101 -9.62 -0.38 9.10
C ALA A 101 -9.85 1.09 8.72
N ALA A 102 -10.23 1.94 9.67
CA ALA A 102 -10.39 3.38 9.43
C ALA A 102 -9.07 4.02 8.98
N ILE A 103 -7.97 3.71 9.64
CA ILE A 103 -6.63 4.21 9.30
C ILE A 103 -6.22 3.69 7.92
N ILE A 104 -6.42 2.41 7.64
CA ILE A 104 -6.12 1.81 6.34
C ILE A 104 -6.90 2.52 5.23
N GLY A 105 -8.19 2.80 5.43
CA GLY A 105 -9.01 3.51 4.45
C GLY A 105 -8.44 4.89 4.11
N LEU A 106 -8.05 5.67 5.13
CA LEU A 106 -7.44 6.97 4.93
C LEU A 106 -6.15 6.88 4.12
N VAL A 107 -5.28 5.96 4.50
CA VAL A 107 -3.95 5.84 3.88
C VAL A 107 -4.04 5.19 2.51
N GLN A 108 -4.95 4.23 2.31
CA GLN A 108 -5.14 3.56 1.01
C GLN A 108 -5.57 4.55 -0.06
N GLY A 109 -6.56 5.39 0.22
CA GLY A 109 -6.98 6.44 -0.70
C GLY A 109 -5.84 7.40 -1.00
N GLY A 110 -5.10 7.79 0.03
CA GLY A 110 -3.96 8.69 -0.10
C GLY A 110 -2.84 8.09 -0.94
N ILE A 111 -2.43 6.86 -0.65
CA ILE A 111 -1.29 6.24 -1.34
C ILE A 111 -1.59 5.98 -2.81
N GLN A 112 -2.81 5.59 -3.16
CA GLN A 112 -3.21 5.38 -4.54
C GLN A 112 -3.21 6.69 -5.34
N SER A 113 -3.79 7.74 -4.78
CA SER A 113 -3.85 9.06 -5.40
C SER A 113 -2.47 9.67 -5.58
N LEU A 114 -1.66 9.65 -4.53
CA LEU A 114 -0.31 10.23 -4.53
C LEU A 114 0.65 9.45 -5.42
N SER A 115 0.51 8.13 -5.51
CA SER A 115 1.32 7.29 -6.41
C SER A 115 1.07 7.64 -7.88
N ARG A 116 -0.19 7.83 -8.26
CA ARG A 116 -0.55 8.27 -9.60
C ARG A 116 0.02 9.65 -9.90
N SER A 117 -0.09 10.56 -8.96
CA SER A 117 0.42 11.92 -9.08
C SER A 117 1.95 11.94 -9.27
N LEU A 118 2.68 11.23 -8.43
CA LEU A 118 4.14 11.14 -8.55
C LEU A 118 4.56 10.51 -9.87
N PHE A 119 3.90 9.43 -10.26
CA PHE A 119 4.23 8.74 -11.52
C PHE A 119 4.05 9.67 -12.73
N SER A 120 2.99 10.49 -12.72
CA SER A 120 2.75 11.45 -13.80
C SER A 120 3.87 12.49 -13.93
N LEU A 121 4.55 12.82 -12.83
CA LEU A 121 5.69 13.74 -12.84
C LEU A 121 6.99 13.09 -13.32
N LEU A 122 7.08 11.77 -13.24
CA LEU A 122 8.30 11.02 -13.59
C LEU A 122 8.34 10.56 -15.05
N ILE A 123 7.25 10.71 -15.79
CA ILE A 123 7.14 10.24 -17.17
C ILE A 123 7.03 11.39 -18.16
N PRO A 124 7.49 11.18 -19.43
CA PRO A 124 7.28 12.19 -20.46
C PRO A 124 5.80 12.28 -20.84
N GLN A 125 5.30 13.51 -21.02
CA GLN A 125 3.87 13.74 -21.31
C GLN A 125 3.43 13.19 -22.67
N ASP A 126 4.33 13.12 -23.65
CA ASP A 126 4.06 12.58 -24.98
C ASP A 126 3.88 11.06 -24.98
N LYS A 127 4.38 10.36 -23.94
CA LYS A 127 4.28 8.90 -23.78
C LYS A 127 3.40 8.49 -22.60
N ASN A 128 2.51 9.35 -22.18
CA ASN A 128 1.67 9.18 -20.99
C ASN A 128 0.89 7.86 -21.01
N ALA A 129 0.21 7.58 -22.12
CA ALA A 129 -0.61 6.38 -22.27
C ALA A 129 0.21 5.09 -22.14
N GLU A 130 1.39 5.06 -22.75
CA GLU A 130 2.29 3.89 -22.71
C GLU A 130 2.78 3.63 -21.30
N PHE A 131 3.27 4.65 -20.60
CA PHE A 131 3.78 4.50 -19.23
C PHE A 131 2.69 4.16 -18.22
N PHE A 132 1.49 4.76 -18.33
CA PHE A 132 0.36 4.38 -17.48
C PHE A 132 -0.15 2.97 -17.79
N GLY A 133 0.05 2.47 -19.00
CA GLY A 133 -0.16 1.07 -19.32
C GLY A 133 0.74 0.17 -18.48
N PHE A 134 2.04 0.46 -18.41
CA PHE A 134 2.98 -0.26 -17.53
C PHE A 134 2.60 -0.13 -16.05
N TYR A 135 2.23 1.06 -15.60
CA TYR A 135 1.79 1.32 -14.24
C TYR A 135 0.60 0.43 -13.84
N ASN A 136 -0.40 0.34 -14.72
CA ASN A 136 -1.57 -0.48 -14.48
C ASN A 136 -1.23 -1.98 -14.47
N VAL A 137 -0.33 -2.44 -15.34
CA VAL A 137 0.13 -3.84 -15.35
C VAL A 137 0.85 -4.16 -14.06
N VAL A 138 1.75 -3.29 -13.60
CA VAL A 138 2.47 -3.47 -12.33
C VAL A 138 1.50 -3.54 -11.16
N GLY A 139 0.52 -2.62 -11.12
CA GLY A 139 -0.50 -2.60 -10.07
C GLY A 139 -1.36 -3.85 -10.03
N LYS A 140 -1.72 -4.41 -11.19
CA LYS A 140 -2.49 -5.66 -11.27
C LYS A 140 -1.65 -6.90 -10.98
N ALA A 141 -0.35 -6.86 -11.28
CA ALA A 141 0.58 -7.93 -10.93
C ALA A 141 0.99 -7.92 -9.46
N ALA A 142 0.71 -6.83 -8.75
CA ALA A 142 0.86 -6.76 -7.29
C ALA A 142 -0.14 -7.74 -6.64
N ALA A 143 0.00 -7.97 -5.35
CA ALA A 143 -0.81 -8.94 -4.59
C ALA A 143 -0.53 -10.40 -4.97
N VAL A 144 0.65 -10.70 -5.50
CA VAL A 144 1.13 -12.06 -5.74
C VAL A 144 2.12 -12.48 -4.65
N ILE A 145 3.15 -11.69 -4.42
CA ILE A 145 4.22 -12.01 -3.45
C ILE A 145 3.71 -11.95 -2.02
N GLY A 146 2.88 -10.95 -1.69
CA GLY A 146 2.37 -10.75 -0.34
C GLY A 146 1.60 -11.95 0.20
N PRO A 147 0.55 -12.42 -0.49
CA PRO A 147 -0.18 -13.61 -0.04
C PRO A 147 0.67 -14.87 0.05
N ILE A 148 1.60 -15.07 -0.88
CA ILE A 148 2.53 -16.19 -0.83
C ILE A 148 3.42 -16.11 0.41
N LEU A 149 3.96 -14.93 0.70
CA LEU A 149 4.81 -14.67 1.87
C LEU A 149 4.03 -14.91 3.17
N VAL A 150 2.81 -14.36 3.28
CA VAL A 150 1.95 -14.57 4.46
C VAL A 150 1.63 -16.03 4.65
N GLY A 151 1.24 -16.73 3.59
CA GLY A 151 0.93 -18.16 3.64
C GLY A 151 2.14 -19.00 4.06
N PHE A 152 3.29 -18.75 3.45
CA PHE A 152 4.53 -19.46 3.78
C PHE A 152 4.94 -19.27 5.23
N VAL A 153 4.95 -18.03 5.72
CA VAL A 153 5.33 -17.73 7.11
C VAL A 153 4.32 -18.32 8.09
N THR A 154 3.02 -18.25 7.76
CA THR A 154 1.97 -18.83 8.61
C THR A 154 2.13 -20.36 8.73
N LEU A 155 2.40 -21.04 7.62
CA LEU A 155 2.56 -22.49 7.61
C LEU A 155 3.84 -22.94 8.33
N THR A 156 4.94 -22.24 8.14
CA THR A 156 6.24 -22.63 8.74
C THR A 156 6.32 -22.28 10.22
N SER A 157 5.72 -21.16 10.66
CA SER A 157 5.72 -20.74 12.05
C SER A 157 4.54 -21.31 12.86
N GLY A 158 3.48 -21.75 12.18
CA GLY A 158 2.24 -22.18 12.81
C GLY A 158 1.45 -21.04 13.43
N ASN A 159 1.79 -19.79 13.16
CA ASN A 159 1.18 -18.62 13.79
C ASN A 159 0.75 -17.59 12.73
N PRO A 160 -0.56 -17.33 12.56
CA PRO A 160 -1.04 -16.34 11.60
C PRO A 160 -0.57 -14.92 11.92
N ARG A 161 -0.24 -14.61 13.16
CA ARG A 161 0.29 -13.29 13.56
C ARG A 161 1.66 -13.03 12.92
N MET A 162 2.51 -14.07 12.87
CA MET A 162 3.79 -13.99 12.20
C MET A 162 3.62 -13.80 10.68
N GLY A 163 2.61 -14.45 10.09
CA GLY A 163 2.27 -14.26 8.68
C GLY A 163 1.95 -12.81 8.35
N ILE A 164 1.09 -12.18 9.15
CA ILE A 164 0.75 -10.76 8.96
C ILE A 164 1.98 -9.87 9.19
N ALA A 165 2.78 -10.14 10.21
CA ALA A 165 4.00 -9.38 10.48
C ALA A 165 5.00 -9.45 9.32
N SER A 166 5.02 -10.53 8.54
CA SER A 166 5.92 -10.68 7.40
C SER A 166 5.68 -9.66 6.29
N ILE A 167 4.49 -9.06 6.22
CA ILE A 167 4.17 -7.99 5.26
C ILE A 167 5.07 -6.77 5.50
N LEU A 168 5.55 -6.56 6.73
CA LEU A 168 6.51 -5.49 7.04
C LEU A 168 7.76 -5.55 6.17
N ILE A 169 8.16 -6.74 5.72
CA ILE A 169 9.32 -6.91 4.83
C ILE A 169 9.07 -6.20 3.50
N LEU A 170 7.87 -6.34 2.93
CA LEU A 170 7.51 -5.66 1.67
C LEU A 170 7.54 -4.15 1.82
N PHE A 171 6.99 -3.61 2.89
CA PHE A 171 7.00 -2.18 3.14
C PHE A 171 8.41 -1.65 3.42
N ALA A 172 9.21 -2.38 4.17
CA ALA A 172 10.60 -1.99 4.45
C ALA A 172 11.44 -1.95 3.17
N LEU A 173 11.32 -2.96 2.30
CA LEU A 173 11.99 -2.99 1.01
C LEU A 173 11.49 -1.84 0.12
N ALA A 174 10.20 -1.58 0.12
CA ALA A 174 9.62 -0.47 -0.65
C ALA A 174 10.22 0.87 -0.21
N LEU A 175 10.40 1.10 1.09
CA LEU A 175 11.03 2.33 1.60
C LEU A 175 12.47 2.47 1.14
N VAL A 176 13.23 1.38 1.16
CA VAL A 176 14.64 1.39 0.73
C VAL A 176 14.76 1.81 -0.73
N PHE A 177 13.94 1.23 -1.61
CA PHE A 177 13.95 1.59 -3.03
C PHE A 177 13.30 2.95 -3.29
N PHE A 178 12.29 3.32 -2.53
CA PHE A 178 11.60 4.60 -2.67
C PHE A 178 12.50 5.79 -2.33
N LYS A 179 13.43 5.63 -1.38
CA LYS A 179 14.44 6.66 -1.07
C LYS A 179 15.29 7.05 -2.27
N ARG A 180 15.47 6.14 -3.22
CA ARG A 180 16.26 6.37 -4.44
C ARG A 180 15.49 7.11 -5.53
N VAL A 181 14.19 7.30 -5.35
CA VAL A 181 13.35 8.03 -6.29
C VAL A 181 13.52 9.53 -6.02
N GLU A 182 14.04 10.25 -6.99
CA GLU A 182 14.17 11.71 -6.90
C GLU A 182 12.91 12.36 -7.47
N GLU A 183 12.35 13.30 -6.71
CA GLU A 183 11.20 14.07 -7.16
C GLU A 183 11.69 15.14 -8.14
N PRO A 184 11.10 15.22 -9.35
CA PRO A 184 11.47 16.28 -10.28
C PRO A 184 11.08 17.63 -9.67
N HIS A 185 12.00 18.57 -9.70
CA HIS A 185 11.72 19.93 -9.25
C HIS A 185 10.63 20.53 -10.15
N PRO A 186 9.59 21.14 -9.59
CA PRO A 186 8.61 21.86 -10.38
C PRO A 186 9.33 23.03 -11.08
N HIS A 187 9.22 23.03 -12.40
CA HIS A 187 9.67 24.16 -13.23
C HIS A 187 8.71 25.32 -13.09
#